data_fa5a40b473795af573420b7b31cc4c32
#
_entry.id   fa5a40b473795af573420b7b31cc4c32
#
_cell.length_a   1.000
_cell.length_b   1.000
_cell.length_c   1.000
_cell.angle_alpha   90.00
_cell.angle_beta   90.00
_cell.angle_gamma   90.00
#
_symmetry.space_group_name_H-M   'P 1'
#
loop_
_entity.id
_entity.type
_entity.pdbx_description
1 polymer ?
#
loop_
_entity_poly.entity_id
_entity_poly.type
_entity_poly.pdbx_seq_one_letter_code
_entity_poly.pdbx_strand_id
1 'polypeptide(L)'
;MSRLRSTLTVILSLGLASACAPLPPPPPPPYHAVGTEPFWDVLIDEHHVTFTLSGSQPIRQPTPPVIHGIAGEIYNTPRIHVNIVHGQCSDGMSDRIFPDKVQVDVDGKRFNGCGGL
;
A
#
# COMPACT_ATOMS: atom_id res chain seq x y z
N MET A 1 -51.04 9.32 61.91
CA MET A 1 -50.85 9.88 60.58
C MET A 1 -49.58 9.34 59.99
N SER A 2 -49.68 8.29 59.23
CA SER A 2 -48.50 7.70 58.58
C SER A 2 -48.34 8.37 57.20
N ARG A 3 -47.23 9.04 57.05
CA ARG A 3 -46.85 9.56 55.76
C ARG A 3 -46.08 8.48 55.01
N LEU A 4 -46.72 7.87 54.04
CA LEU A 4 -46.07 7.04 53.04
C LEU A 4 -45.18 7.91 52.19
N ARG A 5 -43.87 7.78 52.34
CA ARG A 5 -42.89 8.31 51.41
C ARG A 5 -42.68 7.26 50.32
N SER A 6 -43.34 7.46 49.20
CA SER A 6 -43.03 6.71 47.98
C SER A 6 -41.69 7.18 47.47
N THR A 7 -40.66 6.38 47.72
CA THR A 7 -39.36 6.52 47.03
C THR A 7 -39.52 6.00 45.63
N LEU A 8 -39.60 6.89 44.67
CA LEU A 8 -39.60 6.56 43.26
C LEU A 8 -38.16 6.19 42.88
N THR A 9 -37.91 4.89 42.80
CA THR A 9 -36.60 4.39 42.32
C THR A 9 -36.62 4.51 40.80
N VAL A 10 -35.95 5.54 40.30
CA VAL A 10 -35.69 5.67 38.86
C VAL A 10 -34.58 4.70 38.52
N ILE A 11 -34.94 3.59 37.90
CA ILE A 11 -33.96 2.64 37.33
C ILE A 11 -33.50 3.24 36.01
N LEU A 12 -32.34 3.87 36.03
CA LEU A 12 -31.67 4.32 34.80
C LEU A 12 -31.06 3.09 34.12
N SER A 13 -31.81 2.46 33.20
CA SER A 13 -31.26 1.40 32.36
C SER A 13 -30.30 2.05 31.38
N LEU A 14 -28.99 2.00 31.67
CA LEU A 14 -27.95 2.27 30.66
C LEU A 14 -28.03 1.16 29.63
N GLY A 15 -28.73 1.42 28.54
CA GLY A 15 -28.63 0.56 27.37
C GLY A 15 -27.21 0.64 26.83
N LEU A 16 -26.41 -0.42 27.02
CA LEU A 16 -25.19 -0.60 26.26
C LEU A 16 -25.60 -0.87 24.80
N ALA A 17 -25.68 0.21 24.03
CA ALA A 17 -25.69 0.04 22.59
C ALA A 17 -24.28 -0.41 22.19
N SER A 18 -24.08 -1.74 22.03
CA SER A 18 -22.89 -2.23 21.33
C SER A 18 -23.04 -1.81 19.89
N ALA A 19 -22.48 -0.65 19.56
CA ALA A 19 -22.32 -0.24 18.19
C ALA A 19 -21.30 -1.22 17.57
N CYS A 20 -21.78 -2.17 16.76
CA CYS A 20 -20.92 -2.90 15.83
C CYS A 20 -20.40 -1.86 14.83
N ALA A 21 -19.28 -1.22 15.13
CA ALA A 21 -18.59 -0.46 14.14
C ALA A 21 -18.19 -1.42 13.01
N PRO A 22 -18.52 -1.12 11.73
CA PRO A 22 -18.04 -1.94 10.64
C PRO A 22 -16.52 -1.99 10.72
N LEU A 23 -15.94 -3.18 10.55
CA LEU A 23 -14.50 -3.35 10.45
C LEU A 23 -13.99 -2.45 9.32
N PRO A 24 -12.87 -1.75 9.50
CA PRO A 24 -12.28 -1.00 8.41
C PRO A 24 -12.01 -1.94 7.24
N PRO A 25 -12.15 -1.48 5.98
CA PRO A 25 -11.84 -2.30 4.82
C PRO A 25 -10.38 -2.77 4.92
N PRO A 26 -10.05 -4.00 4.45
CA PRO A 26 -8.68 -4.45 4.42
C PRO A 26 -7.83 -3.47 3.60
N PRO A 27 -6.53 -3.27 3.95
CA PRO A 27 -5.64 -2.44 3.15
C PRO A 27 -5.57 -2.96 1.72
N PRO A 28 -5.37 -2.10 0.72
CA PRO A 28 -5.18 -2.54 -0.66
C PRO A 28 -3.97 -3.46 -0.75
N PRO A 29 -3.95 -4.44 -1.68
CA PRO A 29 -2.79 -5.29 -1.88
C PRO A 29 -1.59 -4.45 -2.27
N PRO A 30 -0.37 -4.84 -1.87
CA PRO A 30 0.85 -4.15 -2.25
C PRO A 30 1.02 -4.14 -3.78
N TYR A 31 1.56 -3.04 -4.31
CA TYR A 31 1.98 -2.98 -5.71
C TYR A 31 3.34 -3.66 -5.85
N HIS A 32 3.48 -4.51 -6.84
CA HIS A 32 4.71 -5.26 -7.09
C HIS A 32 5.20 -5.05 -8.51
N ALA A 33 6.50 -4.81 -8.66
CA ALA A 33 7.17 -4.73 -9.94
C ALA A 33 8.50 -5.49 -9.90
N VAL A 34 8.93 -5.98 -11.04
CA VAL A 34 10.11 -6.84 -11.17
C VAL A 34 10.90 -6.48 -12.42
N GLY A 35 12.21 -6.75 -12.37
CA GLY A 35 13.09 -6.70 -13.53
C GLY A 35 14.02 -7.90 -13.56
N THR A 36 14.64 -8.15 -14.71
CA THR A 36 15.33 -9.41 -14.96
C THR A 36 16.84 -9.32 -15.22
N GLU A 37 17.38 -8.16 -15.56
CA GLU A 37 18.82 -8.03 -15.82
C GLU A 37 19.37 -6.70 -15.31
N PRO A 38 19.85 -6.67 -14.06
CA PRO A 38 19.85 -7.71 -13.02
C PRO A 38 18.46 -7.96 -12.43
N PHE A 39 18.26 -9.08 -11.74
CA PHE A 39 17.01 -9.35 -11.02
C PHE A 39 16.81 -8.37 -9.87
N TRP A 40 15.70 -7.70 -9.89
CA TRP A 40 15.28 -6.79 -8.83
C TRP A 40 13.76 -6.85 -8.65
N ASP A 41 13.31 -6.42 -7.50
CA ASP A 41 11.89 -6.19 -7.26
C ASP A 41 11.66 -4.94 -6.43
N VAL A 42 10.51 -4.36 -6.58
CA VAL A 42 10.00 -3.29 -5.73
C VAL A 42 8.61 -3.63 -5.25
N LEU A 43 8.38 -3.41 -3.95
CA LEU A 43 7.10 -3.60 -3.30
C LEU A 43 6.67 -2.27 -2.68
N ILE A 44 5.46 -1.81 -3.02
CA ILE A 44 4.89 -0.57 -2.49
C ILE A 44 3.62 -0.93 -1.72
N ASP A 45 3.66 -0.73 -0.40
CA ASP A 45 2.48 -0.84 0.45
C ASP A 45 2.12 0.53 1.07
N GLU A 46 1.17 0.56 1.99
CA GLU A 46 0.76 1.80 2.64
C GLU A 46 1.87 2.48 3.43
N HIS A 47 2.85 1.71 3.92
CA HIS A 47 3.85 2.19 4.86
C HIS A 47 5.23 2.32 4.25
N HIS A 48 5.60 1.43 3.33
CA HIS A 48 6.96 1.36 2.79
C HIS A 48 7.00 1.09 1.31
N VAL A 49 8.01 1.69 0.67
CA VAL A 49 8.55 1.31 -0.63
C VAL A 49 9.83 0.53 -0.36
N THR A 50 9.86 -0.72 -0.78
CA THR A 50 10.99 -1.62 -0.56
C THR A 50 11.56 -2.06 -1.89
N PHE A 51 12.84 -1.76 -2.14
CA PHE A 51 13.57 -2.20 -3.32
C PHE A 51 14.58 -3.27 -2.94
N THR A 52 14.58 -4.37 -3.65
CA THR A 52 15.52 -5.47 -3.46
C THR A 52 16.24 -5.78 -4.76
N LEU A 53 17.54 -5.67 -4.73
CA LEU A 53 18.41 -6.13 -5.81
C LEU A 53 18.96 -7.50 -5.44
N SER A 54 18.93 -8.45 -6.37
CA SER A 54 19.46 -9.80 -6.14
C SER A 54 20.89 -9.75 -5.59
N GLY A 55 21.11 -10.42 -4.48
CA GLY A 55 22.39 -10.45 -3.79
C GLY A 55 22.70 -9.25 -2.89
N SER A 56 21.77 -8.30 -2.75
CA SER A 56 21.94 -7.10 -1.93
C SER A 56 20.89 -7.02 -0.82
N GLN A 57 21.16 -6.20 0.20
CA GLN A 57 20.19 -5.93 1.25
C GLN A 57 19.06 -5.05 0.73
N PRO A 58 17.80 -5.31 1.15
CA PRO A 58 16.68 -4.46 0.78
C PRO A 58 16.87 -3.01 1.22
N ILE A 59 16.45 -2.08 0.37
CA ILE A 59 16.37 -0.65 0.68
C ILE A 59 14.92 -0.32 0.94
N ARG A 60 14.63 0.19 2.12
CA ARG A 60 13.28 0.44 2.59
C ARG A 60 13.09 1.91 2.93
N GLN A 61 12.09 2.55 2.32
CA GLN A 61 11.77 3.95 2.51
C GLN A 61 10.29 4.11 2.89
N PRO A 62 9.92 5.10 3.72
CA PRO A 62 8.51 5.39 3.95
C PRO A 62 7.78 5.70 2.65
N THR A 63 6.56 5.19 2.50
CA THR A 63 5.74 5.44 1.31
C THR A 63 5.35 6.91 1.25
N PRO A 64 5.73 7.63 0.20
CA PRO A 64 5.34 9.02 0.00
C PRO A 64 3.90 9.12 -0.50
N PRO A 65 3.31 10.32 -0.49
CA PRO A 65 2.09 10.57 -1.24
C PRO A 65 2.30 10.22 -2.71
N VAL A 66 1.34 9.50 -3.30
CA VAL A 66 1.39 9.15 -4.71
C VAL A 66 1.18 10.40 -5.58
N ILE A 67 1.98 10.51 -6.65
CA ILE A 67 1.81 11.54 -7.67
C ILE A 67 1.10 10.90 -8.85
N HIS A 68 -0.09 11.41 -9.19
CA HIS A 68 -0.84 10.94 -10.34
C HIS A 68 -0.40 11.69 -11.58
N GLY A 69 0.22 10.96 -12.51
CA GLY A 69 0.59 11.46 -13.83
C GLY A 69 -0.48 11.14 -14.88
N ILE A 70 -0.26 11.59 -16.13
CA ILE A 70 -1.15 11.31 -17.26
C ILE A 70 -1.17 9.83 -17.60
N ALA A 71 -0.02 9.16 -17.46
CA ALA A 71 0.17 7.78 -17.91
C ALA A 71 0.23 6.77 -16.74
N GLY A 72 0.24 7.21 -15.49
CA GLY A 72 0.36 6.33 -14.34
C GLY A 72 0.71 7.07 -13.06
N GLU A 73 1.43 6.41 -12.18
CA GLU A 73 1.75 6.91 -10.84
C GLU A 73 3.26 7.03 -10.63
N ILE A 74 3.62 7.99 -9.78
CA ILE A 74 5.01 8.24 -9.39
C ILE A 74 5.11 8.23 -7.88
N TYR A 75 6.10 7.51 -7.35
CA TYR A 75 6.45 7.49 -5.93
C TYR A 75 7.89 7.97 -5.78
N ASN A 76 8.06 9.11 -5.12
CA ASN A 76 9.39 9.70 -4.91
C ASN A 76 9.76 9.63 -3.44
N THR A 77 10.73 8.79 -3.10
CA THR A 77 11.38 8.79 -1.80
C THR A 77 12.78 9.38 -1.92
N PRO A 78 13.48 9.67 -0.82
CA PRO A 78 14.85 10.19 -0.90
C PRO A 78 15.82 9.31 -1.68
N ARG A 79 15.65 7.99 -1.67
CA ARG A 79 16.56 7.05 -2.33
C ARG A 79 15.95 6.28 -3.49
N ILE A 80 14.62 6.17 -3.55
CA ILE A 80 13.90 5.34 -4.52
C ILE A 80 12.88 6.22 -5.25
N HIS A 81 12.98 6.27 -6.57
CA HIS A 81 11.99 6.92 -7.43
C HIS A 81 11.35 5.85 -8.31
N VAL A 82 10.04 5.65 -8.16
CA VAL A 82 9.29 4.67 -8.94
C VAL A 82 8.38 5.40 -9.90
N ASN A 83 8.52 5.11 -11.18
CA ASN A 83 7.65 5.62 -12.25
C ASN A 83 6.90 4.44 -12.86
N ILE A 84 5.58 4.44 -12.71
CA ILE A 84 4.68 3.41 -13.22
C ILE A 84 3.93 4.00 -14.40
N VAL A 85 4.06 3.36 -15.57
CA VAL A 85 3.35 3.74 -16.78
C VAL A 85 2.40 2.60 -17.16
N HIS A 86 1.11 2.89 -17.20
CA HIS A 86 0.11 1.92 -17.60
C HIS A 86 0.26 1.57 -19.07
N GLY A 87 0.67 0.36 -19.34
CA GLY A 87 0.92 -0.14 -20.68
C GLY A 87 1.49 -1.55 -20.62
N GLN A 88 1.10 -2.36 -21.58
CA GLN A 88 1.49 -3.75 -21.67
C GLN A 88 3.01 -3.91 -21.61
N CYS A 89 3.51 -4.81 -20.74
CA CYS A 89 4.91 -5.04 -20.49
C CYS A 89 5.23 -6.54 -20.46
N SER A 90 6.23 -6.95 -21.21
CA SER A 90 6.79 -8.31 -21.13
C SER A 90 8.16 -8.26 -20.47
N ASP A 91 8.43 -9.20 -19.55
CA ASP A 91 9.74 -9.31 -18.90
C ASP A 91 10.79 -10.00 -19.78
N GLY A 92 10.38 -10.53 -20.96
CA GLY A 92 11.24 -11.22 -21.89
C GLY A 92 11.66 -12.63 -21.47
N MET A 93 11.25 -13.09 -20.27
CA MET A 93 11.66 -14.39 -19.71
C MET A 93 10.50 -15.36 -19.49
N SER A 94 9.29 -14.85 -19.36
CA SER A 94 8.07 -15.65 -19.18
C SER A 94 7.02 -15.25 -20.20
N ASP A 95 5.96 -16.06 -20.33
CA ASP A 95 4.80 -15.73 -21.16
C ASP A 95 3.85 -14.76 -20.45
N ARG A 96 4.23 -14.25 -19.28
CA ARG A 96 3.42 -13.31 -18.52
C ARG A 96 3.41 -11.95 -19.19
N ILE A 97 2.21 -11.38 -19.26
CA ILE A 97 2.00 -10.01 -19.69
C ILE A 97 1.60 -9.20 -18.49
N PHE A 98 2.41 -8.20 -18.17
CA PHE A 98 2.14 -7.27 -17.07
C PHE A 98 1.36 -6.05 -17.58
N PRO A 99 0.48 -5.47 -16.77
CA PRO A 99 -0.29 -4.30 -17.19
C PRO A 99 0.52 -3.01 -17.20
N ASP A 100 1.69 -2.98 -16.55
CA ASP A 100 2.47 -1.75 -16.37
C ASP A 100 3.93 -1.92 -16.76
N LYS A 101 4.50 -0.84 -17.30
CA LYS A 101 5.94 -0.62 -17.44
C LYS A 101 6.41 0.13 -16.21
N VAL A 102 7.52 -0.31 -15.60
CA VAL A 102 8.03 0.29 -14.38
C VAL A 102 9.49 0.63 -14.53
N GLN A 103 9.82 1.87 -14.15
CA GLN A 103 11.19 2.35 -14.07
C GLN A 103 11.48 2.76 -12.63
N VAL A 104 12.57 2.26 -12.06
CA VAL A 104 12.97 2.56 -10.70
C VAL A 104 14.37 3.16 -10.72
N ASP A 105 14.53 4.33 -10.15
CA ASP A 105 15.84 4.93 -9.90
C ASP A 105 16.18 4.77 -8.42
N VAL A 106 17.28 4.10 -8.13
CA VAL A 106 17.74 3.83 -6.76
C VAL A 106 19.16 4.36 -6.61
N ASP A 107 19.33 5.33 -5.72
CA ASP A 107 20.63 5.97 -5.48
C ASP A 107 21.30 6.43 -6.79
N GLY A 108 20.52 6.93 -7.73
CA GLY A 108 20.99 7.39 -9.04
C GLY A 108 21.18 6.32 -10.11
N LYS A 109 20.89 5.07 -9.80
CA LYS A 109 20.96 3.96 -10.76
C LYS A 109 19.56 3.54 -11.22
N ARG A 110 19.41 3.40 -12.54
CA ARG A 110 18.13 3.10 -13.18
C ARG A 110 17.95 1.62 -13.46
N PHE A 111 16.74 1.14 -13.11
CA PHE A 111 16.28 -0.21 -13.37
C PHE A 111 14.95 -0.16 -14.12
N ASN A 112 14.81 -1.00 -15.16
CA ASN A 112 13.58 -1.10 -15.94
C ASN A 112 12.96 -2.48 -15.80
N GLY A 113 11.65 -2.55 -15.75
CA GLY A 113 10.91 -3.80 -15.62
C GLY A 113 9.42 -3.63 -15.83
N CYS A 114 8.66 -4.56 -15.28
CA CYS A 114 7.22 -4.66 -15.41
C CYS A 114 6.57 -4.76 -14.04
N GLY A 115 5.31 -4.36 -13.94
CA GLY A 115 4.57 -4.43 -12.69
C GLY A 115 3.07 -4.54 -12.85
N GLY A 116 2.41 -4.59 -11.66
CA GLY A 116 0.96 -4.60 -11.59
C GLY A 116 0.29 -5.97 -11.50
N LEU A 117 1.05 -7.02 -11.25
CA LEU A 117 0.52 -8.38 -10.99
C LEU A 117 0.68 -8.78 -9.53
#